data_6c1c47d6a840421e9801b2e79e0f8777
#
_entry.id   6c1c47d6a840421e9801b2e79e0f8777
#
_cell.length_a   1.000
_cell.length_b   1.000
_cell.length_c   1.000
_cell.angle_alpha   90.00
_cell.angle_beta   90.00
_cell.angle_gamma   90.00
#
_symmetry.space_group_name_H-M   'P 1'
#
loop_
_entity.id
_entity.type
_entity.pdbx_description
1 polymer ?
#
loop_
_entity_poly.entity_id
_entity_poly.type
_entity_poly.pdbx_seq_one_letter_code
_entity_poly.pdbx_strand_id
1 'polypeptide(L)'
;MPIIYLSGFLTFLKSSIFVLGYISNNALFPEPLSEEEEKYYLNKDILGDEEARNILIERNLRLVAHICKKYNTVNIDNEDLISIGTIGLIKGINTFNKNKGVRLATYASRCIDNEILMYIRSIKKLRFRSLFK
;
A
#
# COMPACT_ATOMS: atom_id res chain seq x y z
N MET A 1 28.41 15.32 7.98
CA MET A 1 28.16 13.97 7.47
C MET A 1 27.23 14.02 6.25
N PRO A 2 27.78 14.29 5.05
CA PRO A 2 26.93 14.48 3.87
C PRO A 2 26.25 13.19 3.37
N ILE A 3 26.78 12.02 3.69
CA ILE A 3 26.25 10.72 3.22
C ILE A 3 24.89 10.39 3.83
N ILE A 4 24.64 10.75 5.09
CA ILE A 4 23.36 10.50 5.78
C ILE A 4 22.25 11.41 5.21
N TYR A 5 22.59 12.66 4.90
CA TYR A 5 21.66 13.61 4.26
C TYR A 5 21.37 13.22 2.81
N LEU A 6 22.37 12.68 2.11
CA LEU A 6 22.20 12.22 0.74
C LEU A 6 21.30 10.98 0.66
N SER A 7 21.44 10.04 1.59
CA SER A 7 20.57 8.86 1.66
C SER A 7 19.13 9.22 2.03
N GLY A 8 18.94 10.15 2.97
CA GLY A 8 17.62 10.68 3.33
C GLY A 8 16.96 11.43 2.18
N PHE A 9 17.73 12.24 1.46
CA PHE A 9 17.27 12.96 0.27
C PHE A 9 16.91 12.01 -0.87
N LEU A 10 17.70 10.95 -1.06
CA LEU A 10 17.44 9.95 -2.09
C LEU A 10 16.17 9.12 -1.79
N THR A 11 15.92 8.79 -0.52
CA THR A 11 14.67 8.12 -0.09
C THR A 11 13.47 9.05 -0.22
N PHE A 12 13.63 10.32 0.09
CA PHE A 12 12.59 11.34 -0.10
C PHE A 12 12.27 11.54 -1.59
N LEU A 13 13.28 11.61 -2.45
CA LEU A 13 13.10 11.68 -3.91
C LEU A 13 12.39 10.45 -4.47
N LYS A 14 12.74 9.24 -4.01
CA LYS A 14 12.05 8.01 -4.40
C LYS A 14 10.57 8.04 -3.99
N SER A 15 10.25 8.54 -2.81
CA SER A 15 8.88 8.73 -2.34
C SER A 15 8.12 9.76 -3.18
N SER A 16 8.78 10.87 -3.56
CA SER A 16 8.17 11.94 -4.37
C SER A 16 7.94 11.50 -5.82
N ILE A 17 8.88 10.80 -6.42
CA ILE A 17 8.72 10.20 -7.77
C ILE A 17 7.60 9.17 -7.75
N PHE A 18 7.45 8.44 -6.65
CA PHE A 18 6.38 7.48 -6.44
C PHE A 18 5.00 8.16 -6.42
N VAL A 19 4.85 9.27 -5.70
CA VAL A 19 3.62 10.06 -5.65
C VAL A 19 3.31 10.71 -7.00
N LEU A 20 4.32 11.25 -7.70
CA LEU A 20 4.16 11.85 -9.03
C LEU A 20 3.80 10.82 -10.10
N GLY A 21 4.39 9.62 -10.03
CA GLY A 21 4.04 8.49 -10.90
C GLY A 21 2.60 8.02 -10.71
N TYR A 22 2.08 8.15 -9.51
CA TYR A 22 0.70 7.85 -9.18
C TYR A 22 -0.29 8.84 -9.80
N ILE A 23 0.01 10.12 -9.74
CA ILE A 23 -0.86 11.18 -10.28
C ILE A 23 -0.95 11.12 -11.82
N SER A 24 0.10 10.64 -12.48
CA SER A 24 0.22 10.74 -13.94
C SER A 24 -0.47 9.63 -14.74
N ASN A 25 -0.53 8.40 -14.28
CA ASN A 25 -1.31 7.31 -14.93
C ASN A 25 -1.13 5.94 -14.27
N ASN A 26 -2.15 5.09 -14.30
CA ASN A 26 -2.09 3.67 -13.93
C ASN A 26 -1.02 2.86 -14.73
N ALA A 27 -0.50 3.43 -15.80
CA ALA A 27 0.53 2.82 -16.65
C ALA A 27 1.94 2.81 -16.03
N LEU A 28 2.17 3.53 -14.94
CA LEU A 28 3.48 3.67 -14.30
C LEU A 28 3.74 2.67 -13.17
N PHE A 29 2.72 1.95 -12.72
CA PHE A 29 2.95 0.89 -11.75
C PHE A 29 3.52 -0.35 -12.43
N PRO A 30 4.56 -0.98 -11.84
CA PRO A 30 5.09 -2.23 -12.36
C PRO A 30 4.02 -3.30 -12.49
N GLU A 31 4.21 -4.24 -13.40
CA GLU A 31 3.30 -5.36 -13.55
C GLU A 31 3.27 -6.24 -12.30
N PRO A 32 2.11 -6.85 -11.98
CA PRO A 32 2.01 -7.80 -10.89
C PRO A 32 2.98 -8.97 -11.08
N LEU A 33 3.44 -9.53 -9.98
CA LEU A 33 4.26 -10.74 -9.99
C LEU A 33 3.46 -11.95 -10.48
N SER A 34 4.13 -12.85 -11.19
CA SER A 34 3.59 -14.18 -11.45
C SER A 34 3.47 -14.99 -10.15
N GLU A 35 2.72 -16.07 -10.17
CA GLU A 35 2.55 -16.92 -8.99
C GLU A 35 3.88 -17.48 -8.47
N GLU A 36 4.78 -17.85 -9.38
CA GLU A 36 6.10 -18.38 -9.04
C GLU A 36 7.02 -17.32 -8.44
N GLU A 37 7.02 -16.13 -9.03
CA GLU A 37 7.77 -14.98 -8.50
C GLU A 37 7.25 -14.55 -7.13
N GLU A 38 5.93 -14.54 -6.95
CA GLU A 38 5.30 -14.23 -5.66
C GLU A 38 5.76 -15.21 -4.58
N LYS A 39 5.74 -16.50 -4.85
CA LYS A 39 6.24 -17.53 -3.93
C LYS A 39 7.72 -17.34 -3.59
N TYR A 40 8.53 -17.02 -4.59
CA TYR A 40 9.95 -16.77 -4.41
C TYR A 40 10.21 -15.60 -3.46
N TYR A 41 9.56 -14.46 -3.69
CA TYR A 41 9.74 -13.28 -2.83
C TYR A 41 9.11 -13.44 -1.45
N LEU A 42 7.99 -14.15 -1.33
CA LEU A 42 7.40 -14.47 -0.03
C LEU A 42 8.34 -15.33 0.82
N ASN A 43 8.99 -16.30 0.22
CA ASN A 43 9.98 -17.13 0.93
C ASN A 43 11.18 -16.30 1.40
N LYS A 44 11.66 -15.37 0.60
CA LYS A 44 12.74 -14.46 0.97
C LYS A 44 12.33 -13.46 2.06
N ASP A 45 11.12 -12.93 1.98
CA ASP A 45 10.60 -12.00 2.99
C ASP A 45 10.50 -12.66 4.38
N ILE A 46 10.08 -13.92 4.45
CA ILE A 46 10.05 -14.69 5.69
C ILE A 46 11.44 -14.82 6.32
N LEU A 47 12.48 -14.89 5.49
CA LEU A 47 13.88 -14.95 5.94
C LEU A 47 14.45 -13.58 6.35
N GLY A 48 13.64 -12.52 6.27
CA GLY A 48 14.04 -11.17 6.65
C GLY A 48 14.68 -10.34 5.53
N ASP A 49 14.50 -10.73 4.27
CA ASP A 49 14.98 -9.97 3.11
C ASP A 49 14.09 -8.74 2.87
N GLU A 50 14.58 -7.56 3.24
CA GLU A 50 13.87 -6.29 3.06
C GLU A 50 13.65 -5.93 1.58
N GLU A 51 14.59 -6.29 0.70
CA GLU A 51 14.43 -6.04 -0.73
C GLU A 51 13.28 -6.85 -1.31
N ALA A 52 13.16 -8.12 -0.91
CA ALA A 52 12.03 -8.96 -1.29
C ALA A 52 10.69 -8.38 -0.83
N ARG A 53 10.64 -7.86 0.40
CA ARG A 53 9.46 -7.16 0.93
C ARG A 53 9.10 -5.93 0.10
N ASN A 54 10.07 -5.11 -0.23
CA ASN A 54 9.87 -3.92 -1.05
C ASN A 54 9.34 -4.27 -2.44
N ILE A 55 9.82 -5.34 -3.05
CA ILE A 55 9.31 -5.84 -4.33
C ILE A 55 7.85 -6.30 -4.20
N LEU A 56 7.52 -7.03 -3.16
CA LEU A 56 6.13 -7.46 -2.90
C LEU A 56 5.19 -6.26 -2.74
N ILE A 57 5.61 -5.22 -2.05
CA ILE A 57 4.83 -3.99 -1.91
C ILE A 57 4.69 -3.29 -3.26
N GLU A 58 5.79 -3.03 -3.95
CA GLU A 58 5.82 -2.30 -5.22
C GLU A 58 4.95 -2.97 -6.29
N ARG A 59 5.05 -4.29 -6.42
CA ARG A 59 4.30 -5.05 -7.42
C ARG A 59 2.81 -5.20 -7.10
N ASN A 60 2.38 -4.86 -5.89
CA ASN A 60 0.97 -4.87 -5.48
C ASN A 60 0.34 -3.47 -5.38
N LEU A 61 1.04 -2.42 -5.80
CA LEU A 61 0.51 -1.05 -5.74
C LEU A 61 -0.62 -0.81 -6.73
N ARG A 62 -0.66 -1.49 -7.87
CA ARG A 62 -1.81 -1.48 -8.78
C ARG A 62 -3.08 -1.95 -8.08
N LEU A 63 -2.96 -2.95 -7.22
CA LEU A 63 -4.07 -3.45 -6.43
C LEU A 63 -4.61 -2.37 -5.47
N VAL A 64 -3.73 -1.64 -4.81
CA VAL A 64 -4.11 -0.51 -3.95
C VAL A 64 -4.87 0.55 -4.75
N ALA A 65 -4.34 0.98 -5.89
CA ALA A 65 -4.98 1.96 -6.76
C ALA A 65 -6.36 1.48 -7.25
N HIS A 66 -6.47 0.21 -7.61
CA HIS A 66 -7.73 -0.39 -8.06
C HIS A 66 -8.79 -0.39 -6.94
N ILE A 67 -8.41 -0.75 -5.73
CA ILE A 67 -9.33 -0.78 -4.59
C ILE A 67 -9.75 0.64 -4.20
N CYS A 68 -8.83 1.60 -4.21
CA CYS A 68 -9.14 2.99 -3.89
C CYS A 68 -10.19 3.61 -4.82
N LYS A 69 -10.30 3.15 -6.06
CA LYS A 69 -11.35 3.61 -6.99
C LYS A 69 -12.77 3.37 -6.49
N LYS A 70 -13.00 2.35 -5.67
CA LYS A 70 -14.33 2.09 -5.07
C LYS A 70 -14.77 3.22 -4.13
N TYR A 71 -13.84 3.99 -3.62
CA TYR A 71 -14.07 5.02 -2.60
C TYR A 71 -14.05 6.45 -3.17
N ASN A 72 -14.12 6.62 -4.48
CA ASN A 72 -14.13 7.93 -5.14
C ASN A 72 -15.32 8.82 -4.77
N THR A 73 -16.41 8.22 -4.30
CA THR A 73 -17.61 8.94 -3.86
C THR A 73 -17.50 9.50 -2.43
N VAL A 74 -16.49 9.05 -1.69
CA VAL A 74 -16.19 9.58 -0.36
C VAL A 74 -15.38 10.86 -0.53
N ASN A 75 -15.76 11.92 0.15
CA ASN A 75 -15.08 13.21 0.06
C ASN A 75 -13.72 13.16 0.81
N ILE A 76 -12.80 12.38 0.29
CA ILE A 76 -11.44 12.17 0.77
C ILE A 76 -10.52 12.26 -0.44
N ASP A 77 -9.39 12.93 -0.29
CA ASP A 77 -8.37 13.02 -1.33
C ASP A 77 -7.88 11.63 -1.76
N ASN A 78 -7.73 11.44 -3.06
CA ASN A 78 -7.19 10.20 -3.62
C ASN A 78 -5.80 9.86 -3.08
N GLU A 79 -4.96 10.86 -2.87
CA GLU A 79 -3.63 10.69 -2.30
C GLU A 79 -3.69 10.10 -0.88
N ASP A 80 -4.62 10.60 -0.06
CA ASP A 80 -4.85 10.08 1.29
C ASP A 80 -5.36 8.64 1.25
N LEU A 81 -6.33 8.34 0.38
CA LEU A 81 -6.85 6.98 0.21
C LEU A 81 -5.76 5.98 -0.15
N ILE A 82 -4.86 6.37 -1.04
CA ILE A 82 -3.77 5.49 -1.47
C ILE A 82 -2.73 5.31 -0.39
N SER A 83 -2.38 6.38 0.33
CA SER A 83 -1.47 6.27 1.47
C SER A 83 -2.02 5.29 2.51
N ILE A 84 -3.29 5.37 2.82
CA ILE A 84 -3.97 4.48 3.76
C ILE A 84 -4.08 3.06 3.20
N GLY A 85 -4.45 2.92 1.93
CA GLY A 85 -4.48 1.62 1.26
C GLY A 85 -3.11 0.95 1.21
N THR A 86 -2.05 1.71 1.02
CA THR A 86 -0.66 1.20 1.07
C THR A 86 -0.29 0.71 2.46
N ILE A 87 -0.70 1.41 3.51
CA ILE A 87 -0.54 0.92 4.90
C ILE A 87 -1.26 -0.43 5.08
N GLY A 88 -2.47 -0.56 4.56
CA GLY A 88 -3.22 -1.80 4.56
C GLY A 88 -2.51 -2.93 3.83
N LEU A 89 -1.91 -2.64 2.68
CA LEU A 89 -1.08 -3.58 1.92
C LEU A 89 0.13 -4.05 2.72
N ILE A 90 0.85 -3.14 3.35
CA ILE A 90 2.03 -3.47 4.17
C ILE A 90 1.64 -4.36 5.34
N LYS A 91 0.55 -4.03 6.03
CA LYS A 91 -0.01 -4.88 7.11
C LYS A 91 -0.38 -6.26 6.58
N GLY A 92 -0.99 -6.33 5.40
CA GLY A 92 -1.34 -7.58 4.75
C GLY A 92 -0.14 -8.45 4.44
N ILE A 93 0.92 -7.88 3.88
CA ILE A 93 2.17 -8.61 3.59
C ILE A 93 2.82 -9.11 4.88
N ASN A 94 2.83 -8.30 5.93
CA ASN A 94 3.42 -8.66 7.23
C ASN A 94 2.69 -9.82 7.93
N THR A 95 1.40 -9.96 7.71
CA THR A 95 0.56 -10.95 8.39
C THR A 95 0.14 -12.12 7.48
N PHE A 96 0.56 -12.11 6.22
CA PHE A 96 0.19 -13.13 5.26
C PHE A 96 0.76 -14.50 5.63
N ASN A 97 -0.09 -15.52 5.61
CA ASN A 97 0.30 -16.90 5.80
C ASN A 97 0.14 -17.69 4.49
N LYS A 98 1.27 -17.97 3.83
CA LYS A 98 1.31 -18.70 2.56
C LYS A 98 0.78 -20.14 2.65
N ASN A 99 0.70 -20.72 3.86
CA ASN A 99 0.27 -22.11 4.06
C ASN A 99 -1.26 -22.29 4.02
N LYS A 100 -2.03 -21.19 3.97
CA LYS A 100 -3.51 -21.24 3.92
C LYS A 100 -4.09 -21.41 2.51
N GLY A 101 -3.28 -21.55 1.48
CA GLY A 101 -3.75 -21.80 0.11
C GLY A 101 -4.44 -20.60 -0.56
N VAL A 102 -4.36 -19.41 0.00
CA VAL A 102 -4.93 -18.16 -0.55
C VAL A 102 -3.82 -17.35 -1.18
N ARG A 103 -4.09 -16.72 -2.32
CA ARG A 103 -3.14 -15.81 -2.96
C ARG A 103 -2.96 -14.52 -2.15
N LEU A 104 -1.75 -13.95 -2.19
CA LEU A 104 -1.43 -12.70 -1.50
C LEU A 104 -2.41 -11.57 -1.90
N ALA A 105 -2.72 -11.41 -3.18
CA ALA A 105 -3.63 -10.39 -3.66
C ALA A 105 -5.03 -10.49 -3.01
N THR A 106 -5.55 -11.68 -2.83
CA THR A 106 -6.84 -11.91 -2.19
C THR A 106 -6.84 -11.48 -0.72
N TYR A 107 -5.81 -11.85 0.00
CA TYR A 107 -5.65 -11.47 1.41
C TYR A 107 -5.36 -9.98 1.57
N ALA A 108 -4.42 -9.45 0.77
CA ALA A 108 -4.04 -8.05 0.81
C ALA A 108 -5.22 -7.13 0.46
N SER A 109 -6.08 -7.52 -0.48
CA SER A 109 -7.29 -6.76 -0.83
C SER A 109 -8.18 -6.51 0.39
N ARG A 110 -8.37 -7.52 1.21
CA ARG A 110 -9.15 -7.39 2.47
C ARG A 110 -8.47 -6.46 3.47
N CYS A 111 -7.16 -6.56 3.59
CA CYS A 111 -6.39 -5.69 4.48
C CYS A 111 -6.44 -4.23 4.03
N ILE A 112 -6.36 -3.97 2.72
CA ILE A 112 -6.48 -2.65 2.13
C ILE A 112 -7.88 -2.07 2.37
N ASP A 113 -8.93 -2.82 2.04
CA ASP A 113 -10.32 -2.42 2.28
C ASP A 113 -10.57 -2.11 3.76
N ASN A 114 -10.12 -2.97 4.66
CA ASN A 114 -10.29 -2.78 6.10
C ASN A 114 -9.61 -1.50 6.60
N GLU A 115 -8.41 -1.22 6.15
CA GLU A 115 -7.67 -0.02 6.55
C GLU A 115 -8.37 1.25 6.07
N ILE A 116 -8.84 1.27 4.83
CA ILE A 116 -9.60 2.39 4.27
C ILE A 116 -10.92 2.59 5.02
N LEU A 117 -11.66 1.52 5.29
CA LEU A 117 -12.93 1.59 6.02
C LEU A 117 -12.76 2.09 7.46
N MET A 118 -11.70 1.66 8.15
CA MET A 118 -11.37 2.17 9.49
C MET A 118 -11.08 3.67 9.46
N TYR A 119 -10.34 4.14 8.46
CA TYR A 119 -10.05 5.55 8.28
C TYR A 119 -11.32 6.37 8.03
N ILE A 120 -12.20 5.91 7.14
CA ILE A 120 -13.48 6.57 6.83
C ILE A 120 -14.36 6.67 8.09
N ARG A 121 -14.42 5.61 8.88
CA ARG A 121 -15.17 5.60 10.16
C ARG A 121 -14.59 6.60 11.15
N SER A 122 -13.28 6.71 11.24
CA SER A 122 -12.62 7.66 12.15
C SER A 122 -12.93 9.11 11.78
N ILE A 123 -12.92 9.45 10.49
CA ILE A 123 -13.28 10.79 10.01
C ILE A 123 -14.74 11.11 10.32
N LYS A 124 -15.66 10.20 10.06
CA LYS A 124 -17.09 10.38 10.37
C LYS A 124 -17.32 10.61 11.86
N LYS A 125 -16.63 9.89 12.71
CA LYS A 125 -16.69 10.05 14.17
C LYS A 125 -16.18 11.41 14.63
N LEU A 126 -15.07 11.89 14.08
CA LEU A 126 -14.51 13.20 14.38
C LEU A 126 -15.46 14.32 13.92
N ARG A 127 -16.00 14.22 12.72
CA ARG A 127 -16.98 15.19 12.18
C ARG A 127 -18.24 15.25 13.02
N PHE A 128 -18.76 14.11 13.45
CA PHE A 128 -19.91 14.04 14.36
C PHE A 128 -19.64 14.76 15.68
N ARG A 129 -18.48 14.49 16.31
CA ARG A 129 -18.08 15.14 17.56
C ARG A 129 -17.94 16.66 17.43
N SER A 130 -17.49 17.17 16.27
CA SER A 130 -17.34 18.62 16.05
C SER A 130 -18.68 19.35 15.93
N LEU A 131 -19.75 18.65 15.51
CA LEU A 131 -21.08 19.22 15.38
C LEU A 131 -21.79 19.38 16.72
N PHE A 132 -21.34 18.68 17.77
CA PHE A 132 -21.96 18.68 19.10
C PHE A 132 -21.11 19.40 20.17
N LYS A 133 -20.10 20.15 19.76
CA LYS A 133 -19.35 21.08 20.59
C LYS A 133 -19.83 22.51 20.35
#